data_126475a097fb1860ec6a26805138c09c
#
_entry.id   126475a097fb1860ec6a26805138c09c
#
_cell.length_a   1.000
_cell.length_b   1.000
_cell.length_c   1.000
_cell.angle_alpha   90.00
_cell.angle_beta   90.00
_cell.angle_gamma   90.00
#
_symmetry.space_group_name_H-M   'P 1'
#
loop_
_entity.id
_entity.type
_entity.pdbx_description
1 polymer ?
#
loop_
_entity_poly.entity_id
_entity_poly.type
_entity_poly.pdbx_seq_one_letter_code
_entity_poly.pdbx_strand_id
1 'polypeptide(L)'
;MAVSGILGKKVGMTQLFDEKGDVRPCTVLQAGPCVVTQRKTAAKDGYDAAQIGLVEFVKESRLNKPERGHLGKNNLPPVRLMKEVGIVVDAAASEGNGDATKIGDRVLVDIFDGEKFVDIVGTSKGRGFAGVVKRHHFRGGPGSHGSMFTIAGSIGSSAYPSRVFPGMRMAGHMGNARITVRNLRILGIDKNENLLVVEGAVPGPNGRYVVISKAKKPPRERRGFSADTGPINPLKASKRLIKKKS
;
A
#
# COMPACT_ATOMS: atom_id res chain seq x y z
N MET A 1 -18.94 -2.65 -10.30
CA MET A 1 -18.02 -1.54 -10.59
C MET A 1 -16.59 -2.00 -10.55
N ALA A 2 -15.88 -1.71 -11.61
CA ALA A 2 -14.61 -2.35 -11.89
C ALA A 2 -13.36 -1.55 -11.46
N VAL A 3 -13.45 -0.68 -10.46
CA VAL A 3 -12.29 0.07 -9.95
C VAL A 3 -11.57 -0.75 -8.88
N SER A 4 -10.25 -0.92 -9.02
CA SER A 4 -9.45 -1.78 -8.13
C SER A 4 -9.05 -1.12 -6.80
N GLY A 5 -9.38 0.15 -6.59
CA GLY A 5 -8.99 0.86 -5.38
C GLY A 5 -9.62 2.22 -5.22
N ILE A 6 -9.35 2.86 -4.08
CA ILE A 6 -9.91 4.12 -3.65
C ILE A 6 -8.85 5.02 -3.02
N LEU A 7 -9.10 6.33 -2.99
CA LEU A 7 -8.29 7.28 -2.25
C LEU A 7 -8.86 7.47 -0.85
N GLY A 8 -7.98 7.70 0.11
CA GLY A 8 -8.40 7.95 1.48
C GLY A 8 -7.39 8.76 2.27
N LYS A 9 -7.73 9.00 3.53
CA LYS A 9 -6.88 9.63 4.54
C LYS A 9 -6.64 8.71 5.72
N LYS A 10 -5.44 8.76 6.26
CA LYS A 10 -5.15 8.12 7.54
C LYS A 10 -5.72 8.97 8.68
N VAL A 11 -6.69 8.44 9.39
CA VAL A 11 -7.28 9.08 10.58
C VAL A 11 -6.36 8.90 11.77
N GLY A 12 -6.04 7.65 12.11
CA GLY A 12 -5.21 7.34 13.27
C GLY A 12 -4.94 5.87 13.42
N MET A 13 -4.35 5.50 14.55
CA MET A 13 -4.15 4.12 14.96
C MET A 13 -4.86 3.88 16.30
N THR A 14 -5.41 2.69 16.43
CA THR A 14 -6.08 2.22 17.63
C THR A 14 -5.83 0.72 17.80
N GLN A 15 -6.48 0.11 18.75
CA GLN A 15 -6.47 -1.33 18.96
C GLN A 15 -7.90 -1.85 19.01
N LEU A 16 -8.11 -3.03 18.50
CA LEU A 16 -9.36 -3.78 18.59
C LEU A 16 -9.08 -5.12 19.28
N PHE A 17 -10.10 -5.64 19.94
CA PHE A 17 -10.03 -6.97 20.55
C PHE A 17 -10.72 -7.97 19.62
N ASP A 18 -10.05 -9.09 19.40
CA ASP A 18 -10.63 -10.21 18.67
C ASP A 18 -11.63 -10.96 19.59
N GLU A 19 -12.46 -11.83 19.02
CA GLU A 19 -13.41 -12.68 19.76
C GLU A 19 -12.74 -13.50 20.89
N LYS A 20 -11.44 -13.80 20.72
CA LYS A 20 -10.63 -14.51 21.71
C LYS A 20 -10.04 -13.62 22.81
N GLY A 21 -10.28 -12.30 22.76
CA GLY A 21 -9.69 -11.33 23.67
C GLY A 21 -8.27 -10.87 23.29
N ASP A 22 -7.72 -11.34 22.15
CA ASP A 22 -6.40 -10.91 21.68
C ASP A 22 -6.43 -9.48 21.16
N VAL A 23 -5.43 -8.67 21.54
CA VAL A 23 -5.29 -7.29 21.08
C VAL A 23 -4.73 -7.27 19.66
N ARG A 24 -5.45 -6.62 18.73
CA ARG A 24 -5.00 -6.39 17.36
C ARG A 24 -4.77 -4.90 17.14
N PRO A 25 -3.52 -4.47 16.88
CA PRO A 25 -3.24 -3.09 16.52
C PRO A 25 -3.83 -2.81 15.14
N CYS A 26 -4.54 -1.70 14.99
CA CYS A 26 -5.20 -1.35 13.74
C CYS A 26 -5.04 0.12 13.39
N THR A 27 -5.16 0.41 12.11
CA THR A 27 -5.21 1.77 11.57
C THR A 27 -6.58 2.04 10.99
N VAL A 28 -7.16 3.16 11.36
CA VAL A 28 -8.42 3.67 10.81
C VAL A 28 -8.12 4.59 9.65
N LEU A 29 -8.75 4.29 8.51
CA LEU A 29 -8.64 5.04 7.27
C LEU A 29 -10.02 5.56 6.88
N GLN A 30 -10.12 6.82 6.52
CA GLN A 30 -11.27 7.35 5.82
C GLN A 30 -11.09 7.03 4.33
N ALA A 31 -11.88 6.11 3.80
CA ALA A 31 -11.77 5.60 2.44
C ALA A 31 -12.87 6.20 1.55
N GLY A 32 -12.60 7.36 0.99
CA GLY A 32 -13.56 8.11 0.16
C GLY A 32 -14.40 9.11 0.96
N PRO A 33 -15.51 9.61 0.38
CA PRO A 33 -16.02 9.31 -0.96
C PRO A 33 -15.10 9.79 -2.08
N CYS A 34 -15.03 9.06 -3.19
CA CYS A 34 -14.28 9.45 -4.38
C CYS A 34 -15.21 9.60 -5.58
N VAL A 35 -14.76 10.36 -6.59
CA VAL A 35 -15.46 10.53 -7.86
C VAL A 35 -14.52 10.20 -9.00
N VAL A 36 -15.02 9.55 -10.04
CA VAL A 36 -14.25 9.28 -11.27
C VAL A 36 -14.16 10.57 -12.08
N THR A 37 -12.96 11.09 -12.25
CA THR A 37 -12.71 12.36 -12.98
C THR A 37 -12.43 12.13 -14.45
N GLN A 38 -11.78 11.01 -14.80
CA GLN A 38 -11.46 10.65 -16.17
C GLN A 38 -11.36 9.13 -16.31
N ARG A 39 -11.78 8.61 -17.45
CA ARG A 39 -11.52 7.23 -17.84
C ARG A 39 -10.45 7.21 -18.93
N LYS A 40 -9.44 6.39 -18.75
CA LYS A 40 -8.42 6.07 -19.75
C LYS A 40 -8.73 4.75 -20.39
N THR A 41 -8.55 4.67 -21.69
CA THR A 41 -8.85 3.50 -22.51
C THR A 41 -7.62 3.10 -23.32
N ALA A 42 -7.44 1.80 -23.52
CA ALA A 42 -6.31 1.26 -24.27
C ALA A 42 -6.18 1.85 -25.69
N ALA A 43 -7.31 2.20 -26.33
CA ALA A 43 -7.32 2.78 -27.66
C ALA A 43 -6.74 4.21 -27.74
N LYS A 44 -6.89 5.02 -26.68
CA LYS A 44 -6.42 6.41 -26.64
C LYS A 44 -5.14 6.58 -25.83
N ASP A 45 -5.05 5.92 -24.69
CA ASP A 45 -4.00 6.13 -23.68
C ASP A 45 -3.00 4.96 -23.63
N GLY A 46 -3.28 3.85 -24.34
CA GLY A 46 -2.45 2.64 -24.34
C GLY A 46 -2.68 1.69 -23.15
N TYR A 47 -3.55 2.05 -22.20
CA TYR A 47 -3.91 1.23 -21.03
C TYR A 47 -5.28 1.61 -20.48
N ASP A 48 -5.90 0.70 -19.73
CA ASP A 48 -7.20 0.92 -19.09
C ASP A 48 -7.01 1.31 -17.62
N ALA A 49 -7.48 2.52 -17.26
CA ALA A 49 -7.46 3.03 -15.91
C ALA A 49 -8.59 4.04 -15.66
N ALA A 50 -8.93 4.25 -14.40
CA ALA A 50 -9.79 5.32 -13.95
C ALA A 50 -8.98 6.33 -13.13
N GLN A 51 -9.05 7.60 -13.48
CA GLN A 51 -8.59 8.66 -12.61
C GLN A 51 -9.69 8.97 -11.61
N ILE A 52 -9.39 8.86 -10.33
CA ILE A 52 -10.31 9.13 -9.24
C ILE A 52 -9.85 10.32 -8.42
N GLY A 53 -10.78 11.12 -7.95
CA GLY A 53 -10.56 12.26 -7.08
C GLY A 53 -11.21 12.07 -5.73
N LEU A 54 -10.51 12.38 -4.64
CA LEU A 54 -11.07 12.33 -3.28
C LEU A 54 -11.93 13.58 -3.05
N VAL A 55 -13.22 13.35 -2.79
CA VAL A 55 -14.18 14.43 -2.52
C VAL A 55 -14.03 14.90 -1.08
N GLU A 56 -13.55 16.11 -0.93
CA GLU A 56 -13.40 16.81 0.35
C GLU A 56 -13.96 18.22 0.20
N PHE A 57 -14.21 18.88 1.32
CA PHE A 57 -14.55 20.29 1.29
C PHE A 57 -13.33 21.12 0.87
N VAL A 58 -13.23 21.42 -0.42
CA VAL A 58 -12.17 22.25 -1.00
C VAL A 58 -12.79 23.45 -1.67
N LYS A 59 -12.34 24.66 -1.30
CA LYS A 59 -12.74 25.88 -2.00
C LYS A 59 -12.11 25.88 -3.40
N GLU A 60 -12.89 26.19 -4.43
CA GLU A 60 -12.39 26.26 -5.82
C GLU A 60 -11.20 27.21 -5.99
N SER A 61 -11.14 28.28 -5.18
CA SER A 61 -10.04 29.24 -5.19
C SER A 61 -8.66 28.62 -4.86
N ARG A 62 -8.64 27.44 -4.21
CA ARG A 62 -7.41 26.71 -3.87
C ARG A 62 -6.92 25.79 -4.99
N LEU A 63 -7.72 25.60 -6.04
CA LEU A 63 -7.34 24.81 -7.20
C LEU A 63 -6.65 25.69 -8.24
N ASN A 64 -5.67 25.13 -8.94
CA ASN A 64 -5.03 25.78 -10.08
C ASN A 64 -6.01 25.92 -11.25
N LYS A 65 -5.81 26.90 -12.14
CA LYS A 65 -6.66 27.09 -13.33
C LYS A 65 -6.79 25.82 -14.19
N PRO A 66 -5.72 25.07 -14.51
CA PRO A 66 -5.83 23.82 -15.25
C PRO A 66 -6.68 22.75 -14.55
N GLU A 67 -6.53 22.60 -13.22
CA GLU A 67 -7.32 21.65 -12.43
C GLU A 67 -8.82 22.03 -12.45
N ARG A 68 -9.14 23.32 -12.30
CA ARG A 68 -10.53 23.80 -12.44
C ARG A 68 -11.10 23.50 -13.81
N GLY A 69 -10.33 23.76 -14.88
CA GLY A 69 -10.76 23.47 -16.24
C GLY A 69 -10.99 21.97 -16.49
N HIS A 70 -10.11 21.12 -15.92
CA HIS A 70 -10.27 19.66 -16.01
C HIS A 70 -11.55 19.16 -15.32
N LEU A 71 -11.82 19.63 -14.11
CA LEU A 71 -13.01 19.25 -13.35
C LEU A 71 -14.28 19.91 -13.91
N GLY A 72 -14.22 21.19 -14.29
CA GLY A 72 -15.34 21.94 -14.84
C GLY A 72 -15.85 21.40 -16.16
N LYS A 73 -14.99 20.80 -16.99
CA LYS A 73 -15.38 20.16 -18.26
C LYS A 73 -16.48 19.10 -18.09
N ASN A 74 -16.49 18.43 -16.95
CA ASN A 74 -17.42 17.33 -16.66
C ASN A 74 -18.35 17.67 -15.47
N ASN A 75 -18.43 18.93 -15.05
CA ASN A 75 -19.23 19.39 -13.91
C ASN A 75 -18.96 18.61 -12.61
N LEU A 76 -17.68 18.31 -12.34
CA LEU A 76 -17.26 17.54 -11.18
C LEU A 76 -16.99 18.44 -9.98
N PRO A 77 -17.17 17.92 -8.76
CA PRO A 77 -16.86 18.68 -7.54
C PRO A 77 -15.36 19.00 -7.48
N PRO A 78 -14.98 20.10 -6.80
CA PRO A 78 -13.58 20.47 -6.63
C PRO A 78 -12.85 19.41 -5.78
N VAL A 79 -11.83 18.77 -6.33
CA VAL A 79 -11.01 17.75 -5.66
C VAL A 79 -9.55 18.18 -5.67
N ARG A 80 -8.86 17.99 -4.54
CA ARG A 80 -7.45 18.34 -4.38
C ARG A 80 -6.51 17.21 -4.76
N LEU A 81 -6.89 15.98 -4.49
CA LEU A 81 -6.08 14.80 -4.78
C LEU A 81 -6.74 13.99 -5.88
N MET A 82 -6.03 13.83 -6.99
CA MET A 82 -6.41 12.95 -8.08
C MET A 82 -5.31 11.90 -8.29
N LYS A 83 -5.67 10.64 -8.46
CA LYS A 83 -4.75 9.54 -8.77
C LYS A 83 -5.42 8.55 -9.70
N GLU A 84 -4.60 7.86 -10.47
CA GLU A 84 -5.04 6.78 -11.33
C GLU A 84 -5.05 5.46 -10.58
N VAL A 85 -6.10 4.69 -10.81
CA VAL A 85 -6.32 3.37 -10.25
C VAL A 85 -6.69 2.42 -11.38
N GLY A 86 -6.21 1.19 -11.33
CA GLY A 86 -6.54 0.20 -12.35
C GLY A 86 -8.02 -0.14 -12.35
N ILE A 87 -8.54 -0.51 -13.49
CA ILE A 87 -9.87 -1.09 -13.66
C ILE A 87 -9.72 -2.60 -13.64
N VAL A 88 -10.55 -3.29 -12.85
CA VAL A 88 -10.67 -4.74 -12.90
C VAL A 88 -11.69 -5.06 -14.00
N VAL A 89 -11.25 -5.67 -15.06
CA VAL A 89 -12.13 -6.21 -16.08
C VAL A 89 -12.47 -7.63 -15.65
N ASP A 90 -13.66 -7.84 -15.12
CA ASP A 90 -14.15 -9.17 -14.84
C ASP A 90 -14.41 -9.88 -16.17
N ALA A 91 -13.66 -10.95 -16.43
CA ALA A 91 -13.73 -11.71 -17.68
C ALA A 91 -15.13 -12.27 -17.99
N ALA A 92 -16.00 -12.35 -16.99
CA ALA A 92 -17.39 -12.79 -17.12
C ALA A 92 -18.36 -11.69 -17.62
N ALA A 93 -17.94 -10.42 -17.64
CA ALA A 93 -18.80 -9.29 -18.04
C ALA A 93 -18.56 -8.83 -19.50
N SER A 94 -17.82 -9.61 -20.29
CA SER A 94 -17.43 -9.23 -21.66
C SER A 94 -18.54 -9.35 -22.72
N GLU A 95 -19.72 -9.90 -22.40
CA GLU A 95 -20.80 -10.12 -23.38
C GLU A 95 -22.08 -9.28 -23.16
N GLY A 96 -22.01 -8.25 -22.38
CA GLY A 96 -23.18 -7.39 -22.23
C GLY A 96 -22.79 -6.00 -21.78
N ASN A 97 -23.31 -4.99 -22.43
CA ASN A 97 -23.27 -3.53 -22.18
C ASN A 97 -23.25 -3.11 -20.68
N GLY A 98 -22.59 -3.86 -19.81
CA GLY A 98 -22.63 -3.80 -18.37
C GLY A 98 -21.46 -3.00 -17.80
N ASP A 99 -21.78 -1.91 -17.18
CA ASP A 99 -21.04 -1.22 -16.11
C ASP A 99 -19.58 -0.78 -16.39
N ALA A 100 -19.35 -0.22 -17.55
CA ALA A 100 -18.17 0.58 -17.74
C ALA A 100 -18.22 1.78 -16.78
N THR A 101 -17.25 1.87 -15.86
CA THR A 101 -17.05 3.03 -14.98
C THR A 101 -17.15 4.32 -15.79
N LYS A 102 -18.14 5.15 -15.51
CA LYS A 102 -18.40 6.41 -16.20
C LYS A 102 -17.75 7.56 -15.43
N ILE A 103 -17.48 8.65 -16.15
CA ILE A 103 -17.04 9.91 -15.52
C ILE A 103 -18.21 10.43 -14.66
N GLY A 104 -17.89 10.85 -13.41
CA GLY A 104 -18.89 11.27 -12.44
C GLY A 104 -19.39 10.17 -11.48
N ASP A 105 -19.09 8.91 -11.75
CA ASP A 105 -19.47 7.81 -10.85
C ASP A 105 -18.80 7.98 -9.48
N ARG A 106 -19.57 7.70 -8.42
CA ARG A 106 -19.06 7.73 -7.06
C ARG A 106 -18.48 6.37 -6.68
N VAL A 107 -17.30 6.41 -6.10
CA VAL A 107 -16.58 5.24 -5.56
C VAL A 107 -16.56 5.35 -4.05
N LEU A 108 -17.17 4.40 -3.38
CA LEU A 108 -17.30 4.31 -1.92
C LEU A 108 -16.50 3.12 -1.38
N VAL A 109 -16.46 2.99 -0.07
CA VAL A 109 -15.75 1.91 0.63
C VAL A 109 -16.29 0.51 0.29
N ASP A 110 -17.53 0.43 -0.24
CA ASP A 110 -18.21 -0.82 -0.60
C ASP A 110 -17.44 -1.69 -1.61
N ILE A 111 -16.50 -1.10 -2.36
CA ILE A 111 -15.64 -1.87 -3.28
C ILE A 111 -14.77 -2.93 -2.59
N PHE A 112 -14.62 -2.82 -1.26
CA PHE A 112 -13.87 -3.78 -0.45
C PHE A 112 -14.75 -4.82 0.25
N ASP A 113 -16.07 -4.79 0.02
CA ASP A 113 -16.97 -5.81 0.54
C ASP A 113 -16.54 -7.19 0.03
N GLY A 114 -16.35 -8.14 0.95
CA GLY A 114 -15.86 -9.48 0.62
C GLY A 114 -14.36 -9.62 0.45
N GLU A 115 -13.59 -8.53 0.42
CA GLU A 115 -12.14 -8.58 0.36
C GLU A 115 -11.55 -8.79 1.76
N LYS A 116 -10.58 -9.72 1.87
CA LYS A 116 -9.88 -9.98 3.15
C LYS A 116 -8.64 -9.13 3.32
N PHE A 117 -8.00 -8.71 2.23
CA PHE A 117 -6.70 -8.03 2.23
C PHE A 117 -6.66 -6.87 1.27
N VAL A 118 -5.94 -5.82 1.68
CA VAL A 118 -5.70 -4.62 0.87
C VAL A 118 -4.22 -4.27 0.82
N ASP A 119 -3.82 -3.62 -0.27
CA ASP A 119 -2.52 -3.00 -0.44
C ASP A 119 -2.65 -1.49 -0.28
N ILE A 120 -1.83 -0.89 0.58
CA ILE A 120 -1.91 0.54 0.88
C ILE A 120 -0.62 1.23 0.48
N VAL A 121 -0.76 2.24 -0.38
CA VAL A 121 0.34 3.09 -0.83
C VAL A 121 0.24 4.44 -0.14
N GLY A 122 1.31 4.83 0.52
CA GLY A 122 1.39 6.13 1.18
C GLY A 122 2.79 6.73 1.10
N THR A 123 2.92 7.95 1.59
CA THR A 123 4.21 8.62 1.71
C THR A 123 4.70 8.51 3.15
N SER A 124 5.87 7.94 3.36
CA SER A 124 6.45 7.78 4.70
C SER A 124 6.75 9.13 5.37
N LYS A 125 6.87 9.14 6.69
CA LYS A 125 7.31 10.33 7.43
C LYS A 125 8.74 10.71 7.00
N GLY A 126 8.99 11.99 6.74
CA GLY A 126 10.32 12.49 6.44
C GLY A 126 11.24 12.41 7.67
N ARG A 127 12.52 12.11 7.44
CA ARG A 127 13.57 12.05 8.46
C ARG A 127 14.74 12.96 8.16
N GLY A 128 14.58 13.83 7.16
CA GLY A 128 15.61 14.75 6.73
C GLY A 128 16.85 14.07 6.13
N PHE A 129 17.99 14.70 6.26
CA PHE A 129 19.28 14.12 5.87
C PHE A 129 19.75 13.16 6.97
N ALA A 130 20.03 11.92 6.61
CA ALA A 130 20.44 10.89 7.55
C ALA A 130 21.78 10.28 7.15
N GLY A 131 22.62 10.01 8.16
CA GLY A 131 23.88 9.31 8.00
C GLY A 131 23.68 7.83 7.66
N VAL A 132 24.77 7.19 7.24
CA VAL A 132 24.75 5.78 6.76
C VAL A 132 24.31 4.79 7.82
N VAL A 133 24.60 5.04 9.09
CA VAL A 133 24.18 4.17 10.20
C VAL A 133 22.66 4.13 10.29
N LYS A 134 22.00 5.29 10.30
CA LYS A 134 20.53 5.38 10.37
C LYS A 134 19.85 4.97 9.06
N ARG A 135 20.42 5.40 7.91
CA ARG A 135 19.78 5.22 6.60
C ARG A 135 19.92 3.81 6.06
N HIS A 136 21.08 3.18 6.28
CA HIS A 136 21.44 1.89 5.69
C HIS A 136 21.82 0.81 6.71
N HIS A 137 21.67 1.11 8.01
CA HIS A 137 21.97 0.20 9.11
C HIS A 137 23.43 -0.29 9.13
N PHE A 138 24.36 0.60 8.78
CA PHE A 138 25.79 0.29 8.90
C PHE A 138 26.18 0.15 10.38
N ARG A 139 27.11 -0.76 10.65
CA ARG A 139 27.57 -1.04 12.02
C ARG A 139 28.26 0.18 12.67
N GLY A 140 28.97 0.97 11.88
CA GLY A 140 29.83 2.03 12.38
C GLY A 140 31.16 1.49 12.93
N GLY A 141 31.89 2.32 13.65
CA GLY A 141 33.12 1.96 14.33
C GLY A 141 32.90 1.45 15.77
N PRO A 142 33.98 1.06 16.46
CA PRO A 142 33.96 0.72 17.89
C PRO A 142 33.42 1.86 18.74
N GLY A 143 32.76 1.55 19.86
CA GLY A 143 32.25 2.55 20.80
C GLY A 143 33.28 3.13 21.75
N SER A 144 34.55 2.66 21.71
CA SER A 144 35.67 3.08 22.57
C SER A 144 36.97 3.12 21.82
N HIS A 145 38.11 3.31 22.51
CA HIS A 145 39.44 3.41 21.94
C HIS A 145 39.64 4.58 20.96
N GLY A 146 39.02 5.74 21.25
CA GLY A 146 39.15 6.95 20.42
C GLY A 146 38.46 6.90 19.06
N SER A 147 37.64 5.89 18.80
CA SER A 147 36.94 5.73 17.54
C SER A 147 35.66 6.56 17.50
N MET A 148 35.37 7.15 16.33
CA MET A 148 34.08 7.76 16.03
C MET A 148 33.10 6.66 15.59
N PHE A 149 32.23 6.23 16.47
CA PHE A 149 31.28 5.11 16.23
C PHE A 149 30.29 5.35 15.07
N THR A 150 30.14 6.58 14.57
CA THR A 150 29.22 6.93 13.45
C THR A 150 29.89 6.95 12.08
N ILE A 151 31.14 6.52 11.94
CA ILE A 151 31.86 6.51 10.67
C ILE A 151 31.24 5.54 9.66
N ALA A 152 31.32 5.93 8.38
CA ALA A 152 30.76 5.15 7.28
C ALA A 152 31.59 3.91 6.92
N GLY A 153 32.87 3.88 7.24
CA GLY A 153 33.82 2.88 6.77
C GLY A 153 34.30 3.13 5.35
N SER A 154 34.83 2.10 4.70
CA SER A 154 35.32 2.19 3.34
C SER A 154 34.20 2.41 2.32
N ILE A 155 34.46 3.25 1.33
CA ILE A 155 33.55 3.51 0.21
C ILE A 155 34.02 2.86 -1.11
N GLY A 156 35.18 2.19 -1.10
CA GLY A 156 35.72 1.51 -2.27
C GLY A 156 37.16 1.08 -2.06
N SER A 157 37.76 0.55 -3.11
CA SER A 157 39.16 0.15 -3.18
C SER A 157 40.05 1.37 -3.49
N SER A 158 41.39 1.20 -3.38
CA SER A 158 42.36 2.25 -3.60
C SER A 158 42.51 2.63 -5.10
N ALA A 159 43.60 2.20 -5.75
CA ALA A 159 43.97 2.65 -7.09
C ALA A 159 43.00 2.19 -8.20
N TYR A 160 42.48 0.99 -8.11
CA TYR A 160 41.48 0.49 -9.05
C TYR A 160 40.17 0.21 -8.31
N PRO A 161 39.01 0.68 -8.79
CA PRO A 161 38.65 1.26 -10.10
C PRO A 161 38.81 2.79 -10.19
N SER A 162 39.53 3.47 -9.29
CA SER A 162 39.75 4.93 -9.23
C SER A 162 38.47 5.77 -9.15
N ARG A 163 37.38 5.17 -8.73
CA ARG A 163 36.08 5.84 -8.57
C ARG A 163 35.20 5.10 -7.54
N VAL A 164 34.22 5.80 -7.02
CA VAL A 164 33.13 5.16 -6.25
C VAL A 164 32.05 4.71 -7.21
N PHE A 165 31.60 3.47 -7.10
CA PHE A 165 30.57 2.93 -7.98
C PHE A 165 29.22 3.63 -7.78
N PRO A 166 28.44 3.85 -8.87
CA PRO A 166 27.07 4.33 -8.76
C PRO A 166 26.23 3.39 -7.87
N GLY A 167 25.33 3.99 -7.07
CA GLY A 167 24.48 3.22 -6.16
C GLY A 167 25.14 2.85 -4.81
N MET A 168 26.39 3.26 -4.55
CA MET A 168 27.02 3.07 -3.23
C MET A 168 26.15 3.70 -2.13
N ARG A 169 25.99 2.96 -1.05
CA ARG A 169 25.15 3.38 0.09
C ARG A 169 25.85 4.47 0.89
N MET A 170 25.36 5.70 0.77
CA MET A 170 25.89 6.90 1.43
C MET A 170 24.81 7.62 2.22
N ALA A 171 25.22 8.60 3.01
CA ALA A 171 24.32 9.54 3.66
C ALA A 171 23.46 10.27 2.63
N GLY A 172 22.27 10.71 3.03
CA GLY A 172 21.36 11.44 2.15
C GLY A 172 19.96 11.53 2.71
N HIS A 173 19.02 12.00 1.87
CA HIS A 173 17.62 12.14 2.24
C HIS A 173 17.01 10.79 2.63
N MET A 174 16.30 10.76 3.76
CA MET A 174 15.60 9.59 4.29
C MET A 174 14.16 9.94 4.59
N GLY A 175 13.26 9.01 4.28
CA GLY A 175 11.81 9.22 4.43
C GLY A 175 11.22 10.09 3.32
N ASN A 176 9.96 10.52 3.51
CA ASN A 176 9.14 11.20 2.50
C ASN A 176 9.14 10.48 1.14
N ALA A 177 9.24 9.17 1.18
CA ALA A 177 9.26 8.29 0.02
C ALA A 177 7.91 7.57 -0.11
N ARG A 178 7.52 7.26 -1.36
CA ARG A 178 6.36 6.43 -1.63
C ARG A 178 6.66 5.00 -1.19
N ILE A 179 5.83 4.48 -0.28
CA ILE A 179 5.95 3.13 0.27
C ILE A 179 4.62 2.41 0.08
N THR A 180 4.69 1.15 -0.32
CA THR A 180 3.54 0.26 -0.41
C THR A 180 3.64 -0.78 0.69
N VAL A 181 2.62 -0.85 1.56
CA VAL A 181 2.44 -1.95 2.51
C VAL A 181 1.39 -2.88 1.91
N ARG A 182 1.79 -4.13 1.71
CA ARG A 182 0.96 -5.14 1.05
C ARG A 182 0.26 -6.03 2.05
N ASN A 183 -0.89 -6.57 1.61
CA ASN A 183 -1.62 -7.61 2.32
C ASN A 183 -1.99 -7.25 3.76
N LEU A 184 -2.44 -6.02 3.98
CA LEU A 184 -3.04 -5.65 5.26
C LEU A 184 -4.43 -6.26 5.35
N ARG A 185 -4.71 -6.95 6.46
CA ARG A 185 -6.01 -7.58 6.70
C ARG A 185 -7.04 -6.51 7.04
N ILE A 186 -8.22 -6.62 6.45
CA ILE A 186 -9.37 -5.79 6.82
C ILE A 186 -9.99 -6.38 8.08
N LEU A 187 -10.17 -5.55 9.11
CA LEU A 187 -10.81 -5.89 10.37
C LEU A 187 -12.28 -5.45 10.40
N GLY A 188 -12.59 -4.35 9.72
CA GLY A 188 -13.96 -3.83 9.65
C GLY A 188 -14.13 -2.77 8.59
N ILE A 189 -15.37 -2.60 8.14
CA ILE A 189 -15.79 -1.60 7.16
C ILE A 189 -17.02 -0.91 7.71
N ASP A 190 -16.99 0.41 7.82
CA ASP A 190 -18.16 1.23 8.14
C ASP A 190 -18.55 2.02 6.88
N LYS A 191 -19.70 1.64 6.30
CA LYS A 191 -20.22 2.24 5.07
C LYS A 191 -20.81 3.64 5.31
N ASN A 192 -21.34 3.90 6.51
CA ASN A 192 -21.98 5.18 6.82
C ASN A 192 -20.97 6.32 6.86
N GLU A 193 -19.84 6.08 7.52
CA GLU A 193 -18.77 7.06 7.67
C GLU A 193 -17.63 6.88 6.64
N ASN A 194 -17.73 5.89 5.74
CA ASN A 194 -16.69 5.51 4.79
C ASN A 194 -15.36 5.20 5.49
N LEU A 195 -15.40 4.47 6.61
CA LEU A 195 -14.21 4.06 7.33
C LEU A 195 -13.81 2.64 6.98
N LEU A 196 -12.51 2.47 6.80
CA LEU A 196 -11.87 1.17 6.61
C LEU A 196 -10.86 0.95 7.74
N VAL A 197 -11.06 -0.11 8.51
CA VAL A 197 -10.16 -0.50 9.59
C VAL A 197 -9.26 -1.64 9.12
N VAL A 198 -7.95 -1.41 9.12
CA VAL A 198 -6.95 -2.39 8.67
C VAL A 198 -6.00 -2.76 9.80
N GLU A 199 -5.61 -4.03 9.85
CA GLU A 199 -4.65 -4.55 10.82
C GLU A 199 -3.24 -4.02 10.53
N GLY A 200 -2.57 -3.47 11.55
CA GLY A 200 -1.19 -3.04 11.46
C GLY A 200 -1.00 -1.57 11.09
N ALA A 201 0.21 -1.24 10.67
CA ALA A 201 0.65 0.13 10.44
C ALA A 201 0.53 0.54 8.97
N VAL A 202 0.05 1.77 8.74
CA VAL A 202 -0.04 2.41 7.42
C VAL A 202 1.01 3.53 7.33
N PRO A 203 1.72 3.67 6.20
CA PRO A 203 2.76 4.67 6.04
C PRO A 203 2.21 6.10 6.11
N GLY A 204 2.99 6.98 6.71
CA GLY A 204 2.70 8.42 6.81
C GLY A 204 2.16 8.86 8.17
N PRO A 205 2.08 10.17 8.39
CA PRO A 205 1.43 10.77 9.55
C PRO A 205 -0.10 10.72 9.42
N ASN A 206 -0.80 10.98 10.51
CA ASN A 206 -2.25 11.16 10.51
C ASN A 206 -2.64 12.36 9.62
N GLY A 207 -3.78 12.31 8.98
CA GLY A 207 -4.24 13.31 8.02
C GLY A 207 -3.60 13.22 6.62
N ARG A 208 -2.63 12.31 6.40
CA ARG A 208 -1.99 12.14 5.08
C ARG A 208 -2.85 11.27 4.17
N TYR A 209 -2.80 11.60 2.87
CA TYR A 209 -3.47 10.83 1.83
C TYR A 209 -2.80 9.49 1.60
N VAL A 210 -3.62 8.49 1.33
CA VAL A 210 -3.22 7.13 0.98
C VAL A 210 -4.03 6.64 -0.21
N VAL A 211 -3.45 5.72 -0.98
CA VAL A 211 -4.16 4.98 -2.02
C VAL A 211 -4.37 3.57 -1.50
N ILE A 212 -5.61 3.13 -1.47
CA ILE A 212 -6.02 1.81 -0.99
C ILE A 212 -6.45 1.02 -2.21
N SER A 213 -5.87 -0.15 -2.43
CA SER A 213 -6.20 -1.03 -3.55
C SER A 213 -6.45 -2.45 -3.06
N LYS A 214 -7.25 -3.21 -3.80
CA LYS A 214 -7.39 -4.65 -3.58
C LYS A 214 -6.02 -5.32 -3.65
N ALA A 215 -5.78 -6.30 -2.78
CA ALA A 215 -4.49 -6.98 -2.74
C ALA A 215 -4.23 -7.74 -4.05
N LYS A 216 -3.14 -7.40 -4.75
CA LYS A 216 -2.77 -8.07 -6.02
C LYS A 216 -2.39 -9.54 -5.84
N LYS A 217 -1.80 -9.88 -4.70
CA LYS A 217 -1.37 -11.23 -4.35
C LYS A 217 -1.69 -11.48 -2.88
N PRO A 218 -2.96 -11.81 -2.56
CA PRO A 218 -3.31 -12.13 -1.18
C PRO A 218 -2.52 -13.35 -0.70
N PRO A 219 -2.20 -13.43 0.60
CA PRO A 219 -1.53 -14.58 1.15
C PRO A 219 -2.37 -15.82 0.89
N ARG A 220 -1.74 -16.88 0.42
CA ARG A 220 -2.41 -18.17 0.29
C ARG A 220 -2.85 -18.62 1.68
N GLU A 221 -4.10 -18.99 1.83
CA GLU A 221 -4.56 -19.66 3.04
C GLU A 221 -3.63 -20.86 3.23
N ARG A 222 -2.95 -20.91 4.37
CA ARG A 222 -2.20 -22.12 4.73
C ARG A 222 -3.24 -23.23 4.76
N ARG A 223 -3.18 -24.15 3.82
CA ARG A 223 -3.94 -25.39 3.93
C ARG A 223 -3.65 -25.89 5.33
N GLY A 224 -4.68 -25.97 6.16
CA GLY A 224 -4.55 -26.49 7.52
C GLY A 224 -3.69 -27.72 7.41
N PHE A 225 -2.69 -27.87 8.27
CA PHE A 225 -1.87 -29.06 8.34
C PHE A 225 -2.84 -30.17 8.76
N SER A 226 -3.49 -30.80 7.77
CA SER A 226 -4.25 -32.01 8.06
C SER A 226 -3.23 -32.98 8.61
N ALA A 227 -3.51 -33.53 9.77
CA ALA A 227 -2.64 -34.53 10.41
C ALA A 227 -2.27 -35.69 9.49
N ASP A 228 -2.99 -35.83 8.38
CA ASP A 228 -2.84 -36.85 7.33
C ASP A 228 -1.91 -36.48 6.17
N THR A 229 -1.46 -35.21 6.06
CA THR A 229 -0.39 -34.91 5.10
C THR A 229 0.92 -35.45 5.68
N GLY A 230 1.36 -36.56 5.16
CA GLY A 230 2.63 -37.20 5.51
C GLY A 230 3.80 -36.21 5.50
N PRO A 231 4.87 -36.46 6.21
CA PRO A 231 5.97 -35.53 6.37
C PRO A 231 6.54 -35.13 5.00
N ILE A 232 6.68 -33.81 4.78
CA ILE A 232 7.22 -33.20 3.56
C ILE A 232 8.62 -33.75 3.20
N ASN A 233 9.33 -34.29 4.19
CA ASN A 233 10.66 -34.89 4.00
C ASN A 233 10.55 -36.42 3.99
N PRO A 234 10.83 -37.10 2.83
CA PRO A 234 10.72 -38.53 2.71
C PRO A 234 11.59 -39.33 3.70
N LEU A 235 12.74 -38.79 4.14
CA LEU A 235 13.60 -39.39 5.16
C LEU A 235 12.96 -39.36 6.57
N LYS A 236 12.09 -38.39 6.86
CA LYS A 236 11.31 -38.36 8.12
C LYS A 236 10.09 -39.29 8.06
N ALA A 237 9.57 -39.55 6.86
CA ALA A 237 8.46 -40.49 6.65
C ALA A 237 8.89 -41.95 6.99
N SER A 238 10.06 -42.38 6.50
CA SER A 238 10.58 -43.71 6.75
C SER A 238 10.84 -43.97 8.24
N LYS A 239 11.36 -43.00 8.98
CA LYS A 239 11.62 -43.15 10.43
C LYS A 239 10.32 -43.23 11.27
N ARG A 240 9.20 -42.63 10.82
CA ARG A 240 7.91 -42.75 11.50
C ARG A 240 7.21 -44.08 11.26
N LEU A 241 7.39 -44.67 10.07
CA LEU A 241 6.86 -45.98 9.74
C LEU A 241 7.54 -47.09 10.54
N ILE A 242 8.84 -46.96 10.80
CA ILE A 242 9.61 -47.91 11.62
C ILE A 242 9.16 -47.86 13.09
N LYS A 243 8.88 -46.68 13.62
CA LYS A 243 8.43 -46.48 15.02
C LYS A 243 6.99 -46.93 15.29
N LYS A 244 6.16 -47.14 14.25
CA LYS A 244 4.79 -47.63 14.36
C LYS A 244 4.69 -49.16 14.27
N LYS A 245 5.79 -49.86 13.90
CA LYS A 245 5.86 -51.34 13.78
C LYS A 245 6.61 -52.02 14.93
N SER A 246 7.16 -51.26 15.86
CA SER A 246 7.72 -51.72 17.14
C SER A 246 6.78 -51.34 18.29
#